data_59151a116ad94e54e6e68577f363369b
#
_entry.id   59151a116ad94e54e6e68577f363369b
#
_cell.length_a   1.000
_cell.length_b   1.000
_cell.length_c   1.000
_cell.angle_alpha   90.00
_cell.angle_beta   90.00
_cell.angle_gamma   90.00
#
_symmetry.space_group_name_H-M   'P 1'
#
loop_
_entity.id
_entity.type
_entity.pdbx_description
1 polymer ?
#
loop_
_entity_poly.entity_id
_entity_poly.type
_entity_poly.pdbx_seq_one_letter_code
_entity_poly.pdbx_strand_id
1 'polypeptide(L)'
;MSDLLDEVLRRITPERLRAAAVAVTSIPSPTGREASLAEWLAGQMSAFNGQVQRIDGDQANAVGRVRSTRTGRDLMLYAPIDTLTTGDEDEDVPWIGPSLRPDMRPQATVDGDFVQGLGAGNPKGHAACVLVVGQAYAEAVAATNAETRGDLVLAFGAGGMPTNALDSPRQNTGHGVGASFLLERGWYTDHAIIAKPGDFVAHDEVGLCWFELTVRGIHTYAGSRHRLPYANPIVAAAELITRLERWLADFPARHRTATAAPQGIIGSVAGGWERMLAVTPAAARIRVDIRLAPGQTPLGVRRELEAFVGADADCELVAHIPATTTDPDNWVITETIRAWEAASGREHTPIPDNSGATDANILRARGIPTARVGMPKAPLPGIDFALGMNTVQVTEMRRLSEVLARVAVANSEEDR
;
A
#
# COMPACT_ATOMS: atom_id res chain seq x y z
N MET A 1 -30.15 -7.22 -13.54
CA MET A 1 -28.85 -7.81 -13.18
C MET A 1 -28.76 -9.14 -13.90
N SER A 2 -27.56 -9.61 -14.25
CA SER A 2 -27.43 -10.96 -14.83
C SER A 2 -27.62 -12.02 -13.74
N ASP A 3 -28.07 -13.22 -14.15
CA ASP A 3 -28.24 -14.36 -13.23
C ASP A 3 -26.88 -14.68 -12.51
N LEU A 4 -25.74 -14.46 -13.19
CA LEU A 4 -24.41 -14.66 -12.62
C LEU A 4 -24.12 -13.65 -11.50
N LEU A 5 -24.40 -12.35 -11.72
CA LEU A 5 -24.18 -11.34 -10.70
C LEU A 5 -25.01 -11.59 -9.44
N ASP A 6 -26.29 -11.90 -9.61
CA ASP A 6 -27.18 -12.20 -8.47
C ASP A 6 -26.67 -13.40 -7.67
N GLU A 7 -26.15 -14.42 -8.36
CA GLU A 7 -25.57 -15.61 -7.74
C GLU A 7 -24.26 -15.30 -7.00
N VAL A 8 -23.39 -14.47 -7.57
CA VAL A 8 -22.14 -14.00 -6.90
C VAL A 8 -22.49 -13.21 -5.63
N LEU A 9 -23.38 -12.22 -5.74
CA LEU A 9 -23.76 -11.36 -4.62
C LEU A 9 -24.42 -12.12 -3.48
N ARG A 10 -25.20 -13.16 -3.79
CA ARG A 10 -25.82 -14.04 -2.79
C ARG A 10 -24.80 -14.81 -1.95
N ARG A 11 -23.62 -15.11 -2.50
CA ARG A 11 -22.53 -15.82 -1.82
C ARG A 11 -21.64 -14.90 -0.98
N ILE A 12 -21.70 -13.58 -1.17
CA ILE A 12 -20.96 -12.60 -0.40
C ILE A 12 -21.76 -12.23 0.84
N THR A 13 -21.61 -13.02 1.92
CA THR A 13 -22.35 -12.77 3.17
C THR A 13 -21.48 -12.06 4.20
N PRO A 14 -22.08 -11.29 5.14
CA PRO A 14 -21.34 -10.66 6.24
C PRO A 14 -20.54 -11.66 7.08
N GLU A 15 -21.07 -12.86 7.30
CA GLU A 15 -20.40 -13.92 8.07
C GLU A 15 -19.14 -14.40 7.37
N ARG A 16 -19.20 -14.61 6.04
CA ARG A 16 -18.06 -15.03 5.23
C ARG A 16 -16.98 -13.95 5.19
N LEU A 17 -17.36 -12.70 5.04
CA LEU A 17 -16.44 -11.55 5.06
C LEU A 17 -15.78 -11.41 6.43
N ARG A 18 -16.56 -11.46 7.52
CA ARG A 18 -16.03 -11.42 8.89
C ARG A 18 -15.05 -12.55 9.15
N ALA A 19 -15.41 -13.77 8.78
CA ALA A 19 -14.54 -14.94 8.95
C ALA A 19 -13.22 -14.78 8.18
N ALA A 20 -13.26 -14.31 6.94
CA ALA A 20 -12.08 -14.02 6.15
C ALA A 20 -11.21 -12.92 6.77
N ALA A 21 -11.82 -11.80 7.23
CA ALA A 21 -11.11 -10.71 7.89
C ALA A 21 -10.40 -11.17 9.17
N VAL A 22 -11.09 -11.95 10.00
CA VAL A 22 -10.50 -12.53 11.23
C VAL A 22 -9.31 -13.43 10.87
N ALA A 23 -9.47 -14.31 9.89
CA ALA A 23 -8.42 -15.25 9.49
C ALA A 23 -7.15 -14.52 8.98
N VAL A 24 -7.29 -13.60 8.01
CA VAL A 24 -6.14 -12.87 7.46
C VAL A 24 -5.48 -11.94 8.48
N THR A 25 -6.26 -11.35 9.40
CA THR A 25 -5.74 -10.48 10.46
C THR A 25 -4.94 -11.26 11.48
N SER A 26 -5.37 -12.49 11.79
CA SER A 26 -4.73 -13.34 12.79
C SER A 26 -3.42 -14.01 12.32
N ILE A 27 -3.08 -13.89 11.04
CA ILE A 27 -1.80 -14.41 10.51
C ILE A 27 -0.82 -13.23 10.42
N PRO A 28 0.27 -13.20 11.19
CA PRO A 28 1.29 -12.15 11.09
C PRO A 28 1.88 -12.09 9.67
N SER A 29 2.02 -10.88 9.15
CA SER A 29 2.62 -10.65 7.82
C SER A 29 3.29 -9.27 7.74
N PRO A 30 4.24 -8.95 8.63
CA PRO A 30 4.98 -7.71 8.47
C PRO A 30 5.78 -7.74 7.16
N THR A 31 6.04 -6.55 6.61
CA THR A 31 6.79 -6.42 5.35
C THR A 31 8.07 -7.26 5.36
N GLY A 32 8.21 -8.13 4.37
CA GLY A 32 9.33 -9.08 4.25
C GLY A 32 9.11 -10.45 4.89
N ARG A 33 8.00 -10.65 5.63
CA ARG A 33 7.65 -11.91 6.33
C ARG A 33 6.21 -12.35 6.01
N GLU A 34 5.76 -12.23 4.76
CA GLU A 34 4.38 -12.48 4.35
C GLU A 34 4.09 -13.94 3.96
N ALA A 35 5.10 -14.81 3.93
CA ALA A 35 4.98 -16.17 3.39
C ALA A 35 3.86 -16.99 4.02
N SER A 36 3.68 -16.94 5.34
CA SER A 36 2.62 -17.69 6.03
C SER A 36 1.21 -17.26 5.60
N LEU A 37 0.99 -15.94 5.44
CA LEU A 37 -0.30 -15.44 4.94
C LEU A 37 -0.50 -15.77 3.46
N ALA A 38 0.57 -15.67 2.65
CA ALA A 38 0.53 -16.05 1.24
C ALA A 38 0.21 -17.54 1.04
N GLU A 39 0.78 -18.43 1.86
CA GLU A 39 0.48 -19.86 1.86
C GLU A 39 -0.97 -20.13 2.23
N TRP A 40 -1.48 -19.48 3.26
CA TRP A 40 -2.88 -19.60 3.66
C TRP A 40 -3.81 -19.13 2.53
N LEU A 41 -3.56 -17.96 1.94
CA LEU A 41 -4.35 -17.42 0.82
C LEU A 41 -4.32 -18.34 -0.40
N ALA A 42 -3.16 -18.86 -0.78
CA ALA A 42 -3.04 -19.83 -1.88
C ALA A 42 -3.86 -21.10 -1.60
N GLY A 43 -3.85 -21.59 -0.36
CA GLY A 43 -4.70 -22.70 0.08
C GLY A 43 -6.20 -22.41 -0.07
N GLN A 44 -6.64 -21.18 0.26
CA GLN A 44 -8.02 -20.73 0.08
C GLN A 44 -8.44 -20.64 -1.40
N MET A 45 -7.48 -20.55 -2.30
CA MET A 45 -7.67 -20.50 -3.76
C MET A 45 -7.42 -21.85 -4.46
N SER A 46 -7.33 -22.95 -3.73
CA SER A 46 -7.03 -24.29 -4.29
C SER A 46 -7.98 -24.72 -5.40
N ALA A 47 -9.25 -24.32 -5.33
CA ALA A 47 -10.26 -24.63 -6.35
C ALA A 47 -10.00 -23.95 -7.72
N PHE A 48 -9.16 -22.91 -7.77
CA PHE A 48 -8.79 -22.18 -8.97
C PHE A 48 -7.29 -21.89 -9.06
N ASN A 49 -6.51 -22.95 -8.80
CA ASN A 49 -5.05 -22.97 -8.98
C ASN A 49 -4.28 -21.95 -8.14
N GLY A 50 -4.62 -21.83 -6.86
CA GLY A 50 -3.88 -21.01 -5.90
C GLY A 50 -2.40 -21.42 -5.82
N GLN A 51 -1.49 -20.44 -5.96
CA GLN A 51 -0.05 -20.62 -5.97
C GLN A 51 0.62 -19.60 -5.05
N VAL A 52 1.71 -20.04 -4.41
CA VAL A 52 2.63 -19.18 -3.68
C VAL A 52 3.79 -18.80 -4.60
N GLN A 53 4.08 -17.52 -4.71
CA GLN A 53 5.25 -17.02 -5.42
C GLN A 53 6.27 -16.52 -4.41
N ARG A 54 7.25 -17.33 -4.09
CA ARG A 54 8.34 -16.94 -3.17
C ARG A 54 9.27 -15.94 -3.85
N ILE A 55 9.45 -14.81 -3.18
CA ILE A 55 10.34 -13.72 -3.62
C ILE A 55 11.72 -13.94 -3.01
N ASP A 56 11.76 -14.08 -1.68
CA ASP A 56 12.97 -14.36 -0.91
C ASP A 56 12.59 -14.80 0.51
N GLY A 57 13.26 -15.81 1.06
CA GLY A 57 13.06 -16.27 2.44
C GLY A 57 11.59 -16.37 2.83
N ASP A 58 11.16 -15.52 3.76
CA ASP A 58 9.79 -15.46 4.27
C ASP A 58 8.89 -14.49 3.50
N GLN A 59 9.36 -13.91 2.41
CA GLN A 59 8.59 -13.01 1.58
C GLN A 59 7.97 -13.72 0.38
N ALA A 60 6.64 -13.66 0.23
CA ALA A 60 5.93 -14.33 -0.86
C ALA A 60 4.60 -13.63 -1.21
N ASN A 61 4.22 -13.72 -2.48
CA ASN A 61 2.88 -13.43 -2.99
C ASN A 61 2.00 -14.69 -2.95
N ALA A 62 0.68 -14.49 -2.95
CA ALA A 62 -0.28 -15.52 -3.34
C ALA A 62 -1.03 -15.10 -4.59
N VAL A 63 -1.27 -16.03 -5.52
CA VAL A 63 -2.00 -15.78 -6.76
C VAL A 63 -2.91 -16.93 -7.09
N GLY A 64 -4.05 -16.63 -7.74
CA GLY A 64 -4.99 -17.64 -8.23
C GLY A 64 -5.67 -17.14 -9.50
N ARG A 65 -6.19 -18.06 -10.31
CA ARG A 65 -6.81 -17.73 -11.60
C ARG A 65 -8.06 -18.55 -11.83
N VAL A 66 -9.21 -17.88 -11.84
CA VAL A 66 -10.46 -18.49 -12.29
C VAL A 66 -10.47 -18.42 -13.81
N ARG A 67 -10.40 -19.61 -14.46
CA ARG A 67 -10.37 -19.70 -15.91
C ARG A 67 -11.75 -19.46 -16.49
N SER A 68 -11.77 -18.64 -17.53
CA SER A 68 -12.96 -18.41 -18.34
C SER A 68 -13.19 -19.56 -19.34
N THR A 69 -14.41 -19.64 -19.86
CA THR A 69 -14.77 -20.61 -20.91
C THR A 69 -14.46 -20.11 -22.31
N ARG A 70 -14.27 -18.81 -22.50
CA ARG A 70 -13.98 -18.13 -23.76
C ARG A 70 -12.87 -17.12 -23.62
N THR A 71 -12.18 -16.83 -24.70
CA THR A 71 -11.21 -15.73 -24.78
C THR A 71 -11.90 -14.39 -24.53
N GLY A 72 -11.23 -13.51 -23.84
CA GLY A 72 -11.68 -12.16 -23.51
C GLY A 72 -10.54 -11.40 -22.82
N ARG A 73 -10.82 -10.24 -22.26
CA ARG A 73 -9.88 -9.45 -21.49
C ARG A 73 -9.76 -9.98 -20.07
N ASP A 74 -8.55 -10.21 -19.63
CA ASP A 74 -8.27 -10.65 -18.25
C ASP A 74 -8.39 -9.47 -17.27
N LEU A 75 -8.98 -9.72 -16.10
CA LEU A 75 -9.07 -8.78 -15.00
C LEU A 75 -8.31 -9.28 -13.78
N MET A 76 -7.49 -8.42 -13.18
CA MET A 76 -6.86 -8.68 -11.88
C MET A 76 -7.57 -7.94 -10.76
N LEU A 77 -7.93 -8.65 -9.69
CA LEU A 77 -8.24 -8.07 -8.38
C LEU A 77 -7.01 -8.21 -7.49
N TYR A 78 -6.44 -7.10 -7.08
CA TYR A 78 -5.18 -7.05 -6.33
C TYR A 78 -5.37 -6.43 -4.95
N ALA A 79 -4.73 -7.00 -3.95
CA ALA A 79 -4.55 -6.38 -2.64
C ALA A 79 -3.17 -6.70 -2.09
N PRO A 80 -2.45 -5.75 -1.47
CA PRO A 80 -1.27 -6.08 -0.67
C PRO A 80 -1.67 -6.80 0.61
N ILE A 81 -0.71 -7.51 1.22
CA ILE A 81 -0.94 -8.33 2.41
C ILE A 81 0.02 -8.03 3.58
N ASP A 82 0.95 -7.12 3.39
CA ASP A 82 1.94 -6.79 4.40
C ASP A 82 1.46 -5.69 5.36
N THR A 83 1.97 -5.72 6.60
CA THR A 83 1.72 -4.68 7.60
C THR A 83 2.96 -3.81 7.82
N LEU A 84 2.75 -2.52 8.16
CA LEU A 84 3.83 -1.56 8.44
C LEU A 84 4.67 -1.96 9.66
N THR A 85 4.03 -2.58 10.64
CA THR A 85 4.60 -2.95 11.93
C THR A 85 4.44 -4.44 12.15
N THR A 86 5.15 -4.98 13.12
CA THR A 86 5.22 -6.43 13.39
C THR A 86 4.14 -6.89 14.38
N GLY A 87 3.70 -6.00 15.27
CA GLY A 87 2.86 -6.32 16.42
C GLY A 87 3.64 -6.94 17.58
N ASP A 88 4.98 -6.87 17.52
CA ASP A 88 5.88 -7.25 18.60
C ASP A 88 6.34 -6.01 19.36
N GLU A 89 6.29 -6.06 20.70
CA GLU A 89 6.60 -4.92 21.54
C GLU A 89 8.09 -4.57 21.51
N ASP A 90 8.95 -5.55 21.37
CA ASP A 90 10.42 -5.35 21.31
C ASP A 90 10.86 -4.71 19.99
N GLU A 91 10.10 -4.92 18.90
CA GLU A 91 10.41 -4.35 17.58
C GLU A 91 9.73 -2.99 17.34
N ASP A 92 8.49 -2.82 17.81
CA ASP A 92 7.66 -1.66 17.44
C ASP A 92 7.71 -0.51 18.45
N VAL A 93 7.99 -0.79 19.74
CA VAL A 93 8.10 0.23 20.78
C VAL A 93 9.54 0.75 20.86
N PRO A 94 9.79 2.09 21.00
CA PRO A 94 8.82 3.16 21.19
C PRO A 94 8.31 3.82 19.90
N TRP A 95 8.60 3.27 18.73
CA TRP A 95 8.42 3.94 17.43
C TRP A 95 6.95 4.26 17.10
N ILE A 96 6.02 3.41 17.53
CA ILE A 96 4.59 3.60 17.28
C ILE A 96 3.79 3.99 18.51
N GLY A 97 4.46 4.14 19.64
CA GLY A 97 3.85 4.54 20.92
C GLY A 97 4.63 4.01 22.12
N PRO A 98 4.18 4.34 23.33
CA PRO A 98 4.83 3.88 24.57
C PRO A 98 4.55 2.41 24.89
N SER A 99 3.56 1.79 24.25
CA SER A 99 3.17 0.39 24.39
C SER A 99 2.25 -0.02 23.23
N LEU A 100 2.12 -1.32 22.95
CA LEU A 100 1.17 -1.83 21.97
C LEU A 100 -0.26 -1.91 22.54
N ARG A 101 -1.20 -1.25 21.86
CA ARG A 101 -2.63 -1.44 22.10
C ARG A 101 -3.12 -2.78 21.51
N PRO A 102 -4.29 -3.31 21.95
CA PRO A 102 -4.83 -4.55 21.39
C PRO A 102 -5.00 -4.55 19.87
N ASP A 103 -5.42 -3.41 19.28
CA ASP A 103 -5.58 -3.25 17.84
C ASP A 103 -4.26 -3.31 17.04
N MET A 104 -3.13 -3.09 17.69
CA MET A 104 -1.78 -3.14 17.10
C MET A 104 -1.18 -4.55 17.10
N ARG A 105 -1.90 -5.55 17.60
CA ARG A 105 -1.43 -6.94 17.68
C ARG A 105 -2.07 -7.81 16.60
N PRO A 106 -1.39 -8.87 16.12
CA PRO A 106 -1.92 -9.76 15.07
C PRO A 106 -2.96 -10.76 15.60
N GLN A 107 -3.72 -10.39 16.61
CA GLN A 107 -4.87 -11.15 17.14
C GLN A 107 -6.15 -10.40 16.80
N ALA A 108 -6.94 -10.98 15.90
CA ALA A 108 -8.20 -10.39 15.52
C ALA A 108 -9.23 -10.49 16.65
N THR A 109 -9.90 -9.38 16.93
CA THR A 109 -11.07 -9.31 17.81
C THR A 109 -12.28 -8.83 17.02
N VAL A 110 -13.48 -9.27 17.44
CA VAL A 110 -14.75 -8.89 16.81
C VAL A 110 -15.60 -8.16 17.84
N ASP A 111 -16.04 -6.98 17.46
CA ASP A 111 -17.01 -6.20 18.24
C ASP A 111 -18.13 -5.71 17.32
N GLY A 112 -19.29 -6.33 17.42
CA GLY A 112 -20.43 -6.04 16.56
C GLY A 112 -20.11 -6.17 15.08
N ASP A 113 -20.12 -5.04 14.37
CA ASP A 113 -19.80 -4.94 12.93
C ASP A 113 -18.32 -4.71 12.64
N PHE A 114 -17.48 -4.63 13.67
CA PHE A 114 -16.06 -4.33 13.50
C PHE A 114 -15.18 -5.56 13.73
N VAL A 115 -14.11 -5.66 12.92
CA VAL A 115 -12.98 -6.54 13.15
C VAL A 115 -11.76 -5.68 13.41
N GLN A 116 -11.08 -5.91 14.53
CA GLN A 116 -9.90 -5.17 14.94
C GLN A 116 -8.71 -6.10 15.11
N GLY A 117 -7.54 -5.60 14.78
CA GLY A 117 -6.25 -6.27 14.85
C GLY A 117 -5.29 -5.71 13.81
N LEU A 118 -4.02 -6.02 13.91
CA LEU A 118 -2.97 -5.44 13.08
C LEU A 118 -3.25 -5.59 11.58
N GLY A 119 -3.43 -4.46 10.91
CA GLY A 119 -3.69 -4.39 9.48
C GLY A 119 -5.13 -4.70 9.06
N ALA A 120 -6.07 -4.92 9.98
CA ALA A 120 -7.47 -5.26 9.65
C ALA A 120 -8.13 -4.22 8.74
N GLY A 121 -7.88 -2.92 8.96
CA GLY A 121 -8.37 -1.83 8.10
C GLY A 121 -7.56 -1.67 6.82
N ASN A 122 -6.24 -1.86 6.88
CA ASN A 122 -5.32 -1.74 5.75
C ASN A 122 -4.05 -2.57 5.99
N PRO A 123 -3.76 -3.59 5.15
CA PRO A 123 -4.49 -3.94 3.92
C PRO A 123 -5.41 -5.16 4.04
N LYS A 124 -5.40 -5.89 5.17
CA LYS A 124 -5.92 -7.25 5.29
C LYS A 124 -7.43 -7.35 5.06
N GLY A 125 -8.21 -6.37 5.52
CA GLY A 125 -9.66 -6.33 5.23
C GLY A 125 -9.96 -6.22 3.74
N HIS A 126 -9.13 -5.46 3.00
CA HIS A 126 -9.24 -5.38 1.54
C HIS A 126 -8.85 -6.69 0.86
N ALA A 127 -7.80 -7.37 1.34
CA ALA A 127 -7.43 -8.70 0.87
C ALA A 127 -8.54 -9.74 1.15
N ALA A 128 -9.20 -9.66 2.31
CA ALA A 128 -10.35 -10.51 2.61
C ALA A 128 -11.51 -10.30 1.62
N CYS A 129 -11.80 -9.04 1.23
CA CYS A 129 -12.81 -8.75 0.20
C CYS A 129 -12.43 -9.37 -1.14
N VAL A 130 -11.20 -9.19 -1.61
CA VAL A 130 -10.70 -9.78 -2.86
C VAL A 130 -10.83 -11.30 -2.85
N LEU A 131 -10.42 -11.95 -1.75
CA LEU A 131 -10.53 -13.41 -1.60
C LEU A 131 -11.98 -13.88 -1.68
N VAL A 132 -12.89 -13.29 -0.89
CA VAL A 132 -14.31 -13.70 -0.84
C VAL A 132 -14.99 -13.50 -2.19
N VAL A 133 -14.69 -12.37 -2.88
CA VAL A 133 -15.24 -12.12 -4.23
C VAL A 133 -14.77 -13.18 -5.22
N GLY A 134 -13.47 -13.49 -5.24
CA GLY A 134 -12.96 -14.51 -6.15
C GLY A 134 -13.52 -15.89 -5.91
N GLN A 135 -13.67 -16.30 -4.64
CA GLN A 135 -14.33 -17.55 -4.28
C GLN A 135 -15.82 -17.56 -4.69
N ALA A 136 -16.56 -16.48 -4.37
CA ALA A 136 -17.97 -16.35 -4.71
C ALA A 136 -18.19 -16.39 -6.24
N TYR A 137 -17.31 -15.72 -7.00
CA TYR A 137 -17.33 -15.75 -8.46
C TYR A 137 -17.09 -17.16 -9.02
N ALA A 138 -16.02 -17.84 -8.56
CA ALA A 138 -15.71 -19.20 -9.01
C ALA A 138 -16.87 -20.20 -8.70
N GLU A 139 -17.43 -20.11 -7.49
CA GLU A 139 -18.56 -20.92 -7.06
C GLU A 139 -19.83 -20.62 -7.88
N ALA A 140 -20.10 -19.36 -8.20
CA ALA A 140 -21.26 -18.95 -8.97
C ALA A 140 -21.14 -19.43 -10.43
N VAL A 141 -19.99 -19.26 -11.07
CA VAL A 141 -19.72 -19.78 -12.43
C VAL A 141 -19.94 -21.29 -12.50
N ALA A 142 -19.40 -22.01 -11.52
CA ALA A 142 -19.59 -23.47 -11.46
C ALA A 142 -21.05 -23.88 -11.24
N ALA A 143 -21.80 -23.15 -10.41
CA ALA A 143 -23.19 -23.47 -10.08
C ALA A 143 -24.16 -23.14 -11.23
N THR A 144 -23.90 -22.07 -11.99
CA THR A 144 -24.76 -21.61 -13.08
C THR A 144 -24.35 -22.17 -14.45
N ASN A 145 -23.17 -22.80 -14.55
CA ASN A 145 -22.50 -23.13 -15.82
C ASN A 145 -22.44 -21.93 -16.77
N ALA A 146 -22.24 -20.75 -16.24
CA ALA A 146 -22.17 -19.52 -17.01
C ALA A 146 -21.00 -19.55 -18.00
N GLU A 147 -21.25 -19.14 -19.24
CA GLU A 147 -20.17 -18.83 -20.18
C GLU A 147 -19.53 -17.50 -19.74
N THR A 148 -18.22 -17.52 -19.51
CA THR A 148 -17.45 -16.35 -19.10
C THR A 148 -16.31 -16.07 -20.07
N ARG A 149 -15.95 -14.80 -20.23
CA ARG A 149 -14.87 -14.33 -21.11
C ARG A 149 -13.75 -13.66 -20.30
N GLY A 150 -12.52 -13.93 -20.67
CA GLY A 150 -11.35 -13.44 -19.94
C GLY A 150 -11.22 -14.02 -18.53
N ASP A 151 -10.03 -14.30 -18.12
CA ASP A 151 -9.77 -14.88 -16.80
C ASP A 151 -9.90 -13.84 -15.68
N LEU A 152 -10.38 -14.26 -14.51
CA LEU A 152 -10.30 -13.48 -13.28
C LEU A 152 -9.07 -13.92 -12.49
N VAL A 153 -8.11 -13.01 -12.32
CA VAL A 153 -6.90 -13.21 -11.54
C VAL A 153 -7.06 -12.57 -10.16
N LEU A 154 -6.78 -13.33 -9.12
CA LEU A 154 -6.65 -12.80 -7.76
C LEU A 154 -5.16 -12.74 -7.43
N ALA A 155 -4.68 -11.58 -6.98
CA ALA A 155 -3.29 -11.39 -6.62
C ALA A 155 -3.17 -10.71 -5.25
N PHE A 156 -2.34 -11.29 -4.40
CA PHE A 156 -2.07 -10.83 -3.05
C PHE A 156 -0.57 -10.55 -2.94
N GLY A 157 -0.22 -9.26 -3.00
CA GLY A 157 1.17 -8.82 -3.11
C GLY A 157 1.84 -8.63 -1.76
N ALA A 158 3.03 -9.18 -1.61
CA ALA A 158 3.93 -8.87 -0.51
C ALA A 158 4.58 -7.49 -0.69
N GLY A 159 5.00 -6.86 0.41
CA GLY A 159 5.78 -5.64 0.37
C GLY A 159 5.10 -4.45 -0.31
N GLY A 160 3.79 -4.31 -0.18
CA GLY A 160 3.02 -3.18 -0.72
C GLY A 160 3.06 -1.92 0.15
N MET A 161 3.64 -1.99 1.34
CA MET A 161 3.77 -0.84 2.24
C MET A 161 5.07 -0.06 1.97
N PRO A 162 5.09 1.26 2.22
CA PRO A 162 6.30 2.09 2.10
C PRO A 162 7.24 1.88 3.30
N THR A 163 7.73 0.67 3.46
CA THR A 163 8.64 0.27 4.54
C THR A 163 9.58 -0.83 4.04
N ASN A 164 10.56 -1.21 4.86
CA ASN A 164 11.44 -2.35 4.62
C ASN A 164 11.43 -3.27 5.84
N ALA A 165 11.76 -4.55 5.62
CA ALA A 165 11.93 -5.50 6.71
C ALA A 165 13.11 -5.10 7.61
N LEU A 166 12.95 -5.30 8.93
CA LEU A 166 13.95 -4.90 9.93
C LEU A 166 15.28 -5.65 9.74
N ASP A 167 15.22 -6.97 9.53
CA ASP A 167 16.39 -7.85 9.55
C ASP A 167 16.78 -8.39 8.18
N SER A 168 16.24 -7.83 7.11
CA SER A 168 16.56 -8.29 5.77
C SER A 168 17.90 -7.71 5.29
N PRO A 169 18.81 -8.54 4.75
CA PRO A 169 19.97 -8.03 4.03
C PRO A 169 19.59 -7.30 2.73
N ARG A 170 18.36 -7.49 2.24
CA ARG A 170 17.79 -6.75 1.12
C ARG A 170 17.29 -5.40 1.59
N GLN A 171 17.59 -4.37 0.82
CA GLN A 171 17.09 -3.01 1.07
C GLN A 171 15.76 -2.71 0.38
N ASN A 172 15.23 -3.64 -0.40
CA ASN A 172 13.96 -3.52 -1.10
C ASN A 172 13.09 -4.72 -0.77
N THR A 173 12.37 -4.65 0.33
CA THR A 173 11.39 -5.66 0.78
C THR A 173 9.96 -5.12 0.76
N GLY A 174 9.81 -3.80 0.71
CA GLY A 174 8.54 -3.09 0.52
C GLY A 174 8.47 -2.39 -0.85
N HIS A 175 7.71 -1.29 -0.90
CA HIS A 175 7.62 -0.41 -2.07
C HIS A 175 7.16 -1.10 -3.36
N GLY A 176 6.23 -2.07 -3.24
CA GLY A 176 5.63 -2.75 -4.39
C GLY A 176 6.49 -3.87 -4.97
N VAL A 177 7.45 -4.41 -4.19
CA VAL A 177 8.29 -5.53 -4.65
C VAL A 177 7.46 -6.74 -5.08
N GLY A 178 6.37 -7.05 -4.36
CA GLY A 178 5.46 -8.15 -4.71
C GLY A 178 4.76 -7.93 -6.04
N ALA A 179 4.24 -6.72 -6.29
CA ALA A 179 3.62 -6.36 -7.56
C ALA A 179 4.62 -6.46 -8.72
N SER A 180 5.85 -5.96 -8.53
CA SER A 180 6.91 -6.07 -9.53
C SER A 180 7.24 -7.53 -9.84
N PHE A 181 7.44 -8.34 -8.81
CA PHE A 181 7.76 -9.77 -8.97
C PHE A 181 6.62 -10.55 -9.63
N LEU A 182 5.36 -10.24 -9.29
CA LEU A 182 4.16 -10.83 -9.90
C LEU A 182 4.21 -10.66 -11.44
N LEU A 183 4.45 -9.43 -11.89
CA LEU A 183 4.49 -9.12 -13.31
C LEU A 183 5.70 -9.76 -14.03
N GLU A 184 6.86 -9.79 -13.40
CA GLU A 184 8.06 -10.46 -13.91
C GLU A 184 7.87 -11.97 -14.08
N ARG A 185 6.92 -12.57 -13.36
CA ARG A 185 6.52 -13.97 -13.49
C ARG A 185 5.38 -14.20 -14.47
N GLY A 186 5.01 -13.17 -15.25
CA GLY A 186 4.05 -13.30 -16.36
C GLY A 186 2.58 -13.23 -15.94
N TRP A 187 2.27 -12.76 -14.74
CA TRP A 187 0.90 -12.57 -14.29
C TRP A 187 0.38 -11.20 -14.74
N TYR A 188 0.25 -11.04 -16.04
CA TYR A 188 -0.32 -9.87 -16.69
C TYR A 188 -1.80 -10.05 -16.96
N THR A 189 -2.55 -8.93 -16.93
CA THR A 189 -3.95 -8.84 -17.32
C THR A 189 -4.19 -7.57 -18.11
N ASP A 190 -5.31 -7.50 -18.81
CA ASP A 190 -5.69 -6.30 -19.58
C ASP A 190 -6.09 -5.13 -18.68
N HIS A 191 -6.67 -5.44 -17.53
CA HIS A 191 -7.11 -4.48 -16.53
C HIS A 191 -6.80 -4.96 -15.11
N ALA A 192 -6.70 -4.03 -14.17
CA ALA A 192 -6.59 -4.36 -12.76
C ALA A 192 -7.42 -3.42 -11.88
N ILE A 193 -7.87 -3.95 -10.74
CA ILE A 193 -8.41 -3.17 -9.63
C ILE A 193 -7.57 -3.44 -8.39
N ILE A 194 -7.04 -2.40 -7.77
CA ILE A 194 -6.40 -2.50 -6.47
C ILE A 194 -7.37 -2.14 -5.36
N ALA A 195 -7.56 -3.05 -4.42
CA ALA A 195 -8.34 -2.82 -3.21
C ALA A 195 -7.45 -2.21 -2.12
N LYS A 196 -7.63 -0.93 -1.82
CA LYS A 196 -6.87 -0.14 -0.83
C LYS A 196 -7.74 0.95 -0.23
N PRO A 197 -7.47 1.43 1.00
CA PRO A 197 -8.33 2.42 1.68
C PRO A 197 -8.69 3.64 0.83
N GLY A 198 -9.93 4.06 0.95
CA GLY A 198 -10.52 5.22 0.27
C GLY A 198 -11.90 4.90 -0.28
N ASP A 199 -12.92 5.63 0.18
CA ASP A 199 -14.31 5.48 -0.27
C ASP A 199 -14.56 6.23 -1.58
N PHE A 200 -13.76 5.91 -2.60
CA PHE A 200 -13.80 6.53 -3.92
C PHE A 200 -13.04 5.66 -4.93
N VAL A 201 -13.24 5.92 -6.20
CA VAL A 201 -12.45 5.35 -7.29
C VAL A 201 -11.39 6.36 -7.71
N ALA A 202 -10.11 5.95 -7.71
CA ALA A 202 -9.00 6.76 -8.20
C ALA A 202 -8.40 6.16 -9.46
N HIS A 203 -8.12 7.02 -10.42
CA HIS A 203 -7.44 6.70 -11.68
C HIS A 203 -5.98 7.11 -11.70
N ASP A 204 -5.57 7.94 -10.75
CA ASP A 204 -4.20 8.43 -10.57
C ASP A 204 -3.77 8.35 -9.11
N GLU A 205 -2.47 8.34 -8.88
CA GLU A 205 -1.90 8.35 -7.54
C GLU A 205 -0.54 9.06 -7.53
N VAL A 206 -0.22 9.64 -6.37
CA VAL A 206 1.14 10.14 -6.12
C VAL A 206 2.14 8.98 -6.10
N GLY A 207 3.35 9.24 -6.55
CA GLY A 207 4.50 8.37 -6.30
C GLY A 207 5.17 8.73 -4.98
N LEU A 208 6.34 8.18 -4.74
CA LEU A 208 7.19 8.56 -3.62
C LEU A 208 8.67 8.54 -4.00
N CYS A 209 9.45 9.38 -3.30
CA CYS A 209 10.91 9.33 -3.28
C CYS A 209 11.39 9.38 -1.84
N TRP A 210 12.31 8.49 -1.51
CA TRP A 210 13.08 8.63 -0.28
C TRP A 210 14.44 9.19 -0.59
N PHE A 211 14.81 10.24 0.13
CA PHE A 211 16.13 10.85 0.03
C PHE A 211 16.88 10.71 1.35
N GLU A 212 18.20 10.51 1.25
CA GLU A 212 19.12 10.65 2.37
C GLU A 212 19.93 11.93 2.16
N LEU A 213 19.87 12.81 3.16
CA LEU A 213 20.68 14.03 3.24
C LEU A 213 21.83 13.78 4.20
N THR A 214 23.07 13.86 3.72
CA THR A 214 24.27 13.68 4.53
C THR A 214 24.88 15.03 4.85
N VAL A 215 24.74 15.46 6.11
CA VAL A 215 25.37 16.67 6.65
C VAL A 215 26.78 16.32 7.13
N ARG A 216 27.81 16.94 6.53
CA ARG A 216 29.21 16.66 6.85
C ARG A 216 29.68 17.49 8.03
N GLY A 217 30.59 16.92 8.80
CA GLY A 217 31.25 17.58 9.92
C GLY A 217 32.72 17.20 10.05
N ILE A 218 33.34 17.61 11.14
CA ILE A 218 34.71 17.30 11.45
C ILE A 218 34.77 16.48 12.72
N HIS A 219 35.41 15.31 12.64
CA HIS A 219 35.61 14.44 13.77
C HIS A 219 36.64 15.08 14.72
N THR A 220 36.18 15.64 15.84
CA THR A 220 37.00 16.39 16.77
C THR A 220 36.72 15.98 18.20
N TYR A 221 37.76 15.80 19.00
CA TYR A 221 37.69 15.54 20.43
C TYR A 221 37.25 16.78 21.22
N ALA A 222 36.32 16.65 22.14
CA ALA A 222 35.78 17.76 22.93
C ALA A 222 36.82 18.57 23.65
N GLY A 223 37.86 17.93 24.23
CA GLY A 223 38.98 18.60 24.90
C GLY A 223 39.90 19.41 23.96
N SER A 224 39.79 19.23 22.65
CA SER A 224 40.55 19.94 21.64
C SER A 224 39.72 20.94 20.83
N ARG A 225 38.42 21.07 21.12
CA ARG A 225 37.48 21.94 20.39
C ARG A 225 37.95 23.38 20.21
N HIS A 226 38.66 23.91 21.17
CA HIS A 226 39.15 25.30 21.17
C HIS A 226 40.47 25.49 20.40
N ARG A 227 41.09 24.42 19.91
CA ARG A 227 42.42 24.44 19.26
C ARG A 227 42.46 23.81 17.87
N LEU A 228 41.48 22.90 17.58
CA LEU A 228 41.41 22.20 16.31
C LEU A 228 40.17 22.62 15.50
N PRO A 229 40.17 22.43 14.18
CA PRO A 229 38.99 22.65 13.38
C PRO A 229 37.79 21.91 13.96
N TYR A 230 36.66 22.60 14.03
CA TYR A 230 35.45 22.08 14.64
C TYR A 230 34.21 22.38 13.78
N ALA A 231 33.50 21.36 13.38
CA ALA A 231 32.18 21.45 12.77
C ALA A 231 31.35 20.26 13.26
N ASN A 232 30.30 20.53 14.03
CA ASN A 232 29.44 19.48 14.55
C ASN A 232 28.26 19.25 13.60
N PRO A 233 28.19 18.09 12.87
CA PRO A 233 27.12 17.83 11.90
C PRO A 233 25.79 17.60 12.56
N ILE A 234 25.72 17.22 13.84
CA ILE A 234 24.46 17.10 14.59
C ILE A 234 23.80 18.47 14.74
N VAL A 235 24.56 19.49 15.07
CA VAL A 235 24.04 20.87 15.20
C VAL A 235 23.62 21.41 13.84
N ALA A 236 24.46 21.25 12.82
CA ALA A 236 24.13 21.66 11.45
C ALA A 236 22.86 20.90 10.90
N ALA A 237 22.75 19.62 11.21
CA ALA A 237 21.54 18.85 10.85
C ALA A 237 20.28 19.38 11.55
N ALA A 238 20.36 19.77 12.82
CA ALA A 238 19.22 20.34 13.55
C ALA A 238 18.75 21.68 12.93
N GLU A 239 19.68 22.51 12.48
CA GLU A 239 19.37 23.76 11.76
C GLU A 239 18.75 23.47 10.39
N LEU A 240 19.29 22.50 9.65
CA LEU A 240 18.74 22.06 8.36
C LEU A 240 17.34 21.46 8.53
N ILE A 241 17.09 20.60 9.52
CA ILE A 241 15.80 20.01 9.83
C ILE A 241 14.73 21.08 10.02
N THR A 242 15.03 22.14 10.77
CA THR A 242 14.08 23.24 11.01
C THR A 242 13.68 23.98 9.72
N ARG A 243 14.62 24.16 8.80
CA ARG A 243 14.36 24.78 7.49
C ARG A 243 13.65 23.82 6.55
N LEU A 244 14.04 22.55 6.57
CA LEU A 244 13.50 21.49 5.73
C LEU A 244 12.02 21.24 6.04
N GLU A 245 11.62 21.22 7.32
CA GLU A 245 10.22 21.07 7.73
C GLU A 245 9.32 22.18 7.13
N ARG A 246 9.80 23.43 7.12
CA ARG A 246 9.08 24.55 6.47
C ARG A 246 9.00 24.37 4.96
N TRP A 247 10.08 23.94 4.31
CA TRP A 247 10.13 23.67 2.88
C TRP A 247 9.17 22.54 2.48
N LEU A 248 9.08 21.47 3.30
CA LEU A 248 8.16 20.36 3.12
C LEU A 248 6.70 20.79 3.35
N ALA A 249 6.43 21.65 4.32
CA ALA A 249 5.10 22.18 4.57
C ALA A 249 4.56 23.01 3.37
N ASP A 250 5.45 23.70 2.64
CA ASP A 250 5.10 24.46 1.45
C ASP A 250 5.08 23.61 0.17
N PHE A 251 5.60 22.37 0.20
CA PHE A 251 5.74 21.51 -0.96
C PHE A 251 4.40 21.21 -1.66
N PRO A 252 3.30 20.86 -0.94
CA PRO A 252 2.00 20.62 -1.57
C PRO A 252 1.47 21.82 -2.35
N ALA A 253 1.66 23.04 -1.84
CA ALA A 253 1.19 24.24 -2.51
C ALA A 253 1.91 24.49 -3.86
N ARG A 254 3.18 24.07 -3.98
CA ARG A 254 3.97 24.22 -5.22
C ARG A 254 3.64 23.14 -6.26
N HIS A 255 3.19 21.95 -5.82
CA HIS A 255 3.10 20.77 -6.68
C HIS A 255 1.72 20.12 -6.74
N ARG A 256 0.69 20.76 -6.18
CA ARG A 256 -0.69 20.28 -6.24
C ARG A 256 -1.18 20.17 -7.69
N THR A 257 -1.91 19.10 -7.97
CA THR A 257 -2.70 18.92 -9.20
C THR A 257 -4.19 18.99 -8.87
N ALA A 258 -5.06 18.74 -9.85
CA ALA A 258 -6.50 18.69 -9.62
C ALA A 258 -6.93 17.58 -8.64
N THR A 259 -6.20 16.47 -8.59
CA THR A 259 -6.53 15.26 -7.83
C THR A 259 -5.54 14.96 -6.71
N ALA A 260 -4.29 15.44 -6.81
CA ALA A 260 -3.21 15.08 -5.90
C ALA A 260 -2.59 16.30 -5.20
N ALA A 261 -2.28 16.14 -3.89
CA ALA A 261 -1.51 17.09 -3.10
C ALA A 261 -0.32 16.35 -2.45
N PRO A 262 0.82 16.27 -3.16
CA PRO A 262 1.98 15.51 -2.67
C PRO A 262 2.50 16.12 -1.37
N GLN A 263 2.73 15.28 -0.37
CA GLN A 263 3.23 15.65 0.96
C GLN A 263 4.70 15.25 1.09
N GLY A 264 5.38 15.83 2.09
CA GLY A 264 6.72 15.39 2.47
C GLY A 264 6.88 15.37 3.98
N ILE A 265 7.68 14.44 4.48
CA ILE A 265 7.98 14.33 5.92
C ILE A 265 9.46 14.00 6.15
N ILE A 266 9.99 14.41 7.29
CA ILE A 266 11.26 13.93 7.81
C ILE A 266 10.97 12.63 8.60
N GLY A 267 11.42 11.49 8.05
CA GLY A 267 11.13 10.17 8.63
C GLY A 267 12.14 9.71 9.67
N SER A 268 13.42 10.12 9.53
CA SER A 268 14.45 9.76 10.52
C SER A 268 15.63 10.71 10.52
N VAL A 269 16.35 10.72 11.64
CA VAL A 269 17.62 11.38 11.81
C VAL A 269 18.60 10.45 12.54
N ALA A 270 19.84 10.38 12.09
CA ALA A 270 20.89 9.59 12.72
C ALA A 270 22.21 10.39 12.76
N GLY A 271 22.87 10.42 13.91
CA GLY A 271 24.15 11.09 14.07
C GLY A 271 24.72 10.86 15.45
N GLY A 272 26.06 10.81 15.53
CA GLY A 272 26.76 10.54 16.77
C GLY A 272 27.11 9.05 16.95
N TRP A 273 27.86 8.81 18.02
CA TRP A 273 28.26 7.47 18.41
C TRP A 273 28.09 7.31 19.92
N GLU A 274 27.02 6.61 20.31
CA GLU A 274 26.58 6.50 21.71
C GLU A 274 27.66 5.96 22.65
N ARG A 275 28.53 5.08 22.15
CA ARG A 275 29.65 4.54 22.97
C ARG A 275 30.79 5.54 23.20
N MET A 276 30.83 6.70 22.51
CA MET A 276 31.94 7.67 22.58
C MET A 276 31.42 9.11 22.41
N LEU A 277 30.86 9.67 23.46
CA LEU A 277 30.27 11.00 23.47
C LEU A 277 31.29 12.15 23.48
N ALA A 278 32.58 11.83 23.72
CA ALA A 278 33.64 12.80 23.79
C ALA A 278 34.15 13.33 22.43
N VAL A 279 33.61 12.81 21.31
CA VAL A 279 33.97 13.19 19.95
C VAL A 279 32.76 13.60 19.13
N THR A 280 32.93 14.55 18.19
CA THR A 280 31.91 14.81 17.16
C THR A 280 31.98 13.76 16.06
N PRO A 281 30.87 13.33 15.49
CA PRO A 281 30.86 12.44 14.33
C PRO A 281 31.38 13.17 13.08
N ALA A 282 31.74 12.40 12.04
CA ALA A 282 32.11 12.96 10.75
C ALA A 282 30.91 13.37 9.89
N ALA A 283 29.71 12.80 10.18
CA ALA A 283 28.47 13.11 9.48
C ALA A 283 27.24 12.87 10.36
N ALA A 284 26.15 13.53 10.00
CA ALA A 284 24.78 13.19 10.42
C ALA A 284 23.92 12.98 9.17
N ARG A 285 22.90 12.09 9.25
CA ARG A 285 22.02 11.75 8.16
C ARG A 285 20.58 12.08 8.51
N ILE A 286 19.86 12.63 7.53
CA ILE A 286 18.42 12.92 7.61
C ILE A 286 17.75 12.17 6.47
N ARG A 287 16.71 11.39 6.76
CA ARG A 287 15.93 10.72 5.72
C ARG A 287 14.54 11.33 5.61
N VAL A 288 14.14 11.56 4.37
CA VAL A 288 12.86 12.20 4.04
C VAL A 288 12.08 11.35 3.04
N ASP A 289 10.75 11.28 3.23
CA ASP A 289 9.79 10.81 2.23
C ASP A 289 9.18 12.04 1.56
N ILE A 290 9.27 12.12 0.24
CA ILE A 290 8.62 13.16 -0.55
C ILE A 290 7.73 12.49 -1.59
N ARG A 291 6.44 12.82 -1.57
CA ARG A 291 5.48 12.31 -2.56
C ARG A 291 5.64 13.05 -3.88
N LEU A 292 5.44 12.33 -4.98
CA LEU A 292 5.49 12.87 -6.33
C LEU A 292 4.07 13.04 -6.87
N ALA A 293 3.75 14.22 -7.39
CA ALA A 293 2.53 14.37 -8.19
C ALA A 293 2.68 13.68 -9.55
N PRO A 294 1.57 13.23 -10.18
CA PRO A 294 1.60 12.78 -11.56
C PRO A 294 2.29 13.81 -12.48
N GLY A 295 3.23 13.31 -13.31
CA GLY A 295 4.06 14.15 -14.18
C GLY A 295 5.39 14.61 -13.57
N GLN A 296 5.60 14.51 -12.26
CA GLN A 296 6.90 14.77 -11.66
C GLN A 296 7.84 13.55 -11.83
N THR A 297 9.13 13.85 -11.90
CA THR A 297 10.18 12.82 -11.94
C THR A 297 11.02 12.83 -10.66
N PRO A 298 11.58 11.69 -10.22
CA PRO A 298 12.42 11.64 -9.02
C PRO A 298 13.65 12.53 -9.13
N LEU A 299 14.23 12.64 -10.33
CA LEU A 299 15.38 13.51 -10.58
C LEU A 299 14.99 15.01 -10.58
N GLY A 300 13.75 15.33 -10.96
CA GLY A 300 13.22 16.70 -10.86
C GLY A 300 13.12 17.15 -9.40
N VAL A 301 12.49 16.31 -8.56
CA VAL A 301 12.37 16.57 -7.11
C VAL A 301 13.73 16.56 -6.42
N ARG A 302 14.63 15.65 -6.81
CA ARG A 302 16.02 15.65 -6.31
C ARG A 302 16.70 16.99 -6.55
N ARG A 303 16.65 17.54 -7.77
CA ARG A 303 17.27 18.84 -8.10
C ARG A 303 16.65 19.99 -7.31
N GLU A 304 15.34 19.96 -7.06
CA GLU A 304 14.67 20.96 -6.22
C GLU A 304 15.17 20.89 -4.77
N LEU A 305 15.29 19.67 -4.22
CA LEU A 305 15.83 19.45 -2.89
C LEU A 305 17.31 19.82 -2.80
N GLU A 306 18.14 19.45 -3.79
CA GLU A 306 19.55 19.84 -3.88
C GLU A 306 19.72 21.37 -3.93
N ALA A 307 18.88 22.07 -4.69
CA ALA A 307 18.88 23.52 -4.75
C ALA A 307 18.51 24.17 -3.41
N PHE A 308 17.62 23.52 -2.64
CA PHE A 308 17.22 23.98 -1.30
C PHE A 308 18.33 23.75 -0.26
N VAL A 309 18.92 22.56 -0.21
CA VAL A 309 19.95 22.24 0.80
C VAL A 309 21.30 22.88 0.47
N GLY A 310 21.59 23.11 -0.80
CA GLY A 310 22.83 23.74 -1.26
C GLY A 310 24.09 22.98 -0.80
N ALA A 311 24.99 23.69 -0.16
CA ALA A 311 26.25 23.14 0.37
C ALA A 311 26.10 22.51 1.77
N ASP A 312 24.91 22.58 2.38
CA ASP A 312 24.68 22.11 3.77
C ASP A 312 24.61 20.60 3.87
N ALA A 313 24.23 19.92 2.78
CA ALA A 313 24.14 18.46 2.75
C ALA A 313 24.31 17.90 1.32
N ASP A 314 24.89 16.72 1.24
CA ASP A 314 24.80 15.88 0.03
C ASP A 314 23.42 15.22 -0.02
N CYS A 315 22.81 15.11 -1.22
CA CYS A 315 21.48 14.54 -1.42
C CYS A 315 21.56 13.28 -2.28
N GLU A 316 21.06 12.15 -1.74
CA GLU A 316 20.98 10.86 -2.44
C GLU A 316 19.57 10.36 -2.53
N LEU A 317 19.15 9.85 -3.70
CA LEU A 317 17.87 9.15 -3.89
C LEU A 317 18.05 7.71 -3.43
N VAL A 318 17.29 7.30 -2.42
CA VAL A 318 17.37 5.96 -1.79
C VAL A 318 16.33 4.99 -2.33
N ALA A 319 15.10 5.46 -2.52
CA ALA A 319 14.00 4.66 -3.03
C ALA A 319 13.03 5.50 -3.87
N HIS A 320 12.30 4.85 -4.78
CA HIS A 320 11.38 5.51 -5.66
C HIS A 320 10.24 4.59 -6.11
N ILE A 321 9.02 5.12 -6.09
CA ILE A 321 7.85 4.58 -6.78
C ILE A 321 7.32 5.67 -7.71
N PRO A 322 7.07 5.41 -9.01
CA PRO A 322 6.57 6.43 -9.92
C PRO A 322 5.18 6.91 -9.53
N ALA A 323 4.86 8.16 -9.85
CA ALA A 323 3.49 8.65 -9.90
C ALA A 323 2.89 8.28 -11.26
N THR A 324 1.71 7.69 -11.28
CA THR A 324 1.12 7.18 -12.52
C THR A 324 -0.37 7.48 -12.62
N THR A 325 -0.87 7.46 -13.84
CA THR A 325 -2.27 7.74 -14.17
C THR A 325 -2.77 6.69 -15.16
N THR A 326 -3.99 6.20 -14.95
CA THR A 326 -4.81 5.54 -15.97
C THR A 326 -5.70 6.60 -16.60
N ASP A 327 -5.96 6.51 -17.90
CA ASP A 327 -6.92 7.39 -18.58
C ASP A 327 -8.28 7.29 -17.85
N PRO A 328 -8.87 8.41 -17.40
CA PRO A 328 -10.16 8.39 -16.70
C PRO A 328 -11.31 7.81 -17.55
N ASP A 329 -11.20 7.86 -18.87
CA ASP A 329 -12.17 7.26 -19.80
C ASP A 329 -11.91 5.77 -20.07
N ASN A 330 -10.85 5.19 -19.50
CA ASN A 330 -10.58 3.78 -19.63
C ASN A 330 -11.70 2.95 -18.99
N TRP A 331 -12.06 1.84 -19.65
CA TRP A 331 -13.14 0.97 -19.21
C TRP A 331 -13.05 0.58 -17.72
N VAL A 332 -11.87 0.21 -17.22
CA VAL A 332 -11.73 -0.20 -15.82
C VAL A 332 -12.06 0.92 -14.84
N ILE A 333 -11.81 2.18 -15.21
CA ILE A 333 -12.15 3.34 -14.38
C ILE A 333 -13.67 3.59 -14.44
N THR A 334 -14.23 3.71 -15.63
CA THR A 334 -15.65 4.02 -15.82
C THR A 334 -16.56 2.93 -15.28
N GLU A 335 -16.18 1.65 -15.46
CA GLU A 335 -16.96 0.53 -14.93
C GLU A 335 -16.84 0.42 -13.40
N THR A 336 -15.65 0.69 -12.84
CA THR A 336 -15.49 0.71 -11.37
C THR A 336 -16.30 1.85 -10.74
N ILE A 337 -16.35 3.02 -11.37
CA ILE A 337 -17.23 4.12 -10.92
C ILE A 337 -18.70 3.70 -10.96
N ARG A 338 -19.17 3.13 -12.08
CA ARG A 338 -20.55 2.65 -12.21
C ARG A 338 -20.90 1.62 -11.14
N ALA A 339 -19.99 0.66 -10.88
CA ALA A 339 -20.16 -0.34 -9.84
C ALA A 339 -20.20 0.28 -8.44
N TRP A 340 -19.34 1.28 -8.18
CA TRP A 340 -19.29 2.00 -6.91
C TRP A 340 -20.59 2.80 -6.67
N GLU A 341 -21.10 3.49 -7.67
CA GLU A 341 -22.38 4.21 -7.59
C GLU A 341 -23.54 3.26 -7.32
N ALA A 342 -23.59 2.12 -8.02
CA ALA A 342 -24.60 1.10 -7.81
C ALA A 342 -24.58 0.49 -6.41
N ALA A 343 -23.39 0.26 -5.84
CA ALA A 343 -23.23 -0.31 -4.50
C ALA A 343 -23.41 0.72 -3.36
N SER A 344 -23.07 1.99 -3.62
CA SER A 344 -23.16 3.06 -2.62
C SER A 344 -24.49 3.80 -2.61
N GLY A 345 -25.21 3.78 -3.74
CA GLY A 345 -26.41 4.60 -3.97
C GLY A 345 -26.13 6.12 -4.08
N ARG A 346 -24.85 6.51 -4.31
CA ARG A 346 -24.40 7.89 -4.40
C ARG A 346 -23.72 8.13 -5.74
N GLU A 347 -23.74 9.37 -6.23
CA GLU A 347 -22.94 9.82 -7.36
C GLU A 347 -21.46 9.87 -6.95
N HIS A 348 -20.59 9.36 -7.82
CA HIS A 348 -19.14 9.39 -7.58
C HIS A 348 -18.57 10.78 -7.83
N THR A 349 -17.81 11.28 -6.86
CA THR A 349 -17.03 12.51 -7.00
C THR A 349 -15.56 12.21 -6.70
N PRO A 350 -14.64 12.64 -7.58
CA PRO A 350 -13.22 12.54 -7.31
C PRO A 350 -12.85 13.22 -5.98
N ILE A 351 -12.04 12.57 -5.17
CA ILE A 351 -11.54 13.20 -3.94
C ILE A 351 -10.31 14.05 -4.30
N PRO A 352 -10.34 15.36 -4.01
CA PRO A 352 -9.16 16.20 -4.16
C PRO A 352 -8.09 15.83 -3.10
N ASP A 353 -6.86 16.28 -3.34
CA ASP A 353 -5.77 16.21 -2.38
C ASP A 353 -5.34 14.79 -1.98
N ASN A 354 -5.49 13.81 -2.87
CA ASN A 354 -4.97 12.47 -2.61
C ASN A 354 -3.44 12.50 -2.51
N SER A 355 -2.90 11.92 -1.42
CA SER A 355 -1.46 11.81 -1.17
C SER A 355 -1.02 10.36 -0.93
N GLY A 356 -1.92 9.40 -1.13
CA GLY A 356 -1.64 7.97 -0.98
C GLY A 356 -0.98 7.37 -2.23
N ALA A 357 0.09 6.62 -2.05
CA ALA A 357 0.71 5.78 -3.07
C ALA A 357 0.38 4.32 -2.82
N THR A 358 0.12 3.57 -3.90
CA THR A 358 -0.14 2.13 -3.82
C THR A 358 0.57 1.38 -4.94
N ASP A 359 0.49 0.05 -4.91
CA ASP A 359 1.02 -0.83 -5.97
C ASP A 359 0.34 -0.61 -7.33
N ALA A 360 -0.79 0.11 -7.39
CA ALA A 360 -1.40 0.54 -8.65
C ALA A 360 -0.39 1.30 -9.52
N ASN A 361 0.50 2.06 -8.90
CA ASN A 361 1.58 2.75 -9.61
C ASN A 361 2.52 1.79 -10.34
N ILE A 362 2.79 0.62 -9.76
CA ILE A 362 3.63 -0.42 -10.39
C ILE A 362 2.89 -1.06 -11.57
N LEU A 363 1.61 -1.41 -11.38
CA LEU A 363 0.78 -2.00 -12.43
C LEU A 363 0.64 -1.04 -13.62
N ARG A 364 0.31 0.22 -13.37
CA ARG A 364 0.18 1.27 -14.40
C ARG A 364 1.49 1.53 -15.13
N ALA A 365 2.61 1.61 -14.40
CA ALA A 365 3.95 1.80 -14.99
C ALA A 365 4.37 0.64 -15.93
N ARG A 366 3.77 -0.54 -15.76
CA ARG A 366 3.98 -1.71 -16.62
C ARG A 366 2.88 -1.86 -17.69
N GLY A 367 2.02 -0.84 -17.87
CA GLY A 367 1.05 -0.78 -18.95
C GLY A 367 -0.31 -1.43 -18.64
N ILE A 368 -0.60 -1.78 -17.39
CA ILE A 368 -1.90 -2.31 -16.98
C ILE A 368 -2.77 -1.15 -16.47
N PRO A 369 -3.83 -0.75 -17.20
CA PRO A 369 -4.82 0.20 -16.71
C PRO A 369 -5.40 -0.28 -15.38
N THR A 370 -5.31 0.56 -14.35
CA THR A 370 -5.64 0.15 -12.98
C THR A 370 -6.52 1.18 -12.29
N ALA A 371 -7.67 0.73 -11.78
CA ALA A 371 -8.51 1.48 -10.85
C ALA A 371 -8.09 1.17 -9.41
N ARG A 372 -8.16 2.18 -8.52
CA ARG A 372 -8.10 1.97 -7.08
C ARG A 372 -9.47 2.21 -6.49
N VAL A 373 -9.92 1.31 -5.61
CA VAL A 373 -11.15 1.46 -4.84
C VAL A 373 -11.01 0.79 -3.48
N GLY A 374 -11.71 1.30 -2.47
CA GLY A 374 -11.63 0.70 -1.14
C GLY A 374 -12.76 1.12 -0.21
N MET A 375 -12.46 0.99 1.08
CA MET A 375 -13.39 1.28 2.16
C MET A 375 -13.01 2.59 2.86
N PRO A 376 -13.99 3.30 3.46
CA PRO A 376 -13.71 4.40 4.36
C PRO A 376 -12.99 3.89 5.63
N LYS A 377 -12.41 4.80 6.39
CA LYS A 377 -11.96 4.50 7.75
C LYS A 377 -13.18 4.17 8.61
N ALA A 378 -13.03 3.21 9.53
CA ALA A 378 -14.08 2.87 10.47
C ALA A 378 -14.52 4.10 11.27
N PRO A 379 -15.84 4.37 11.42
CA PRO A 379 -16.34 5.57 12.10
C PRO A 379 -16.27 5.43 13.63
N LEU A 380 -15.06 5.28 14.18
CA LEU A 380 -14.83 5.10 15.61
C LEU A 380 -14.50 6.43 16.28
N PRO A 381 -14.99 6.70 17.51
CA PRO A 381 -14.58 7.84 18.31
C PRO A 381 -13.07 7.80 18.59
N GLY A 382 -12.40 8.96 18.48
CA GLY A 382 -10.96 9.06 18.77
C GLY A 382 -10.05 8.29 17.84
N ILE A 383 -10.51 8.01 16.60
CA ILE A 383 -9.72 7.30 15.62
C ILE A 383 -8.41 8.05 15.31
N ASP A 384 -7.29 7.39 15.55
CA ASP A 384 -5.97 7.84 15.12
C ASP A 384 -5.50 7.08 13.88
N PHE A 385 -4.26 7.31 13.45
CA PHE A 385 -3.69 6.63 12.29
C PHE A 385 -3.68 5.11 12.47
N ALA A 386 -3.17 4.61 13.63
CA ALA A 386 -3.03 3.18 13.87
C ALA A 386 -4.41 2.50 13.99
N LEU A 387 -5.34 3.08 14.75
CA LEU A 387 -6.69 2.52 14.89
C LEU A 387 -7.41 2.44 13.53
N GLY A 388 -7.22 3.45 12.67
CA GLY A 388 -7.76 3.43 11.30
C GLY A 388 -7.12 2.38 10.39
N MET A 389 -5.85 2.05 10.62
CA MET A 389 -5.16 0.96 9.90
C MET A 389 -5.59 -0.42 10.42
N ASN A 390 -6.00 -0.51 11.66
CA ASN A 390 -6.20 -1.75 12.40
C ASN A 390 -7.68 -2.09 12.64
N THR A 391 -8.61 -1.36 12.04
CA THR A 391 -10.05 -1.62 12.19
C THR A 391 -10.75 -1.61 10.84
N VAL A 392 -11.58 -2.63 10.59
CA VAL A 392 -12.46 -2.73 9.42
C VAL A 392 -13.90 -2.96 9.84
N GLN A 393 -14.84 -2.35 9.10
CA GLN A 393 -16.27 -2.54 9.27
C GLN A 393 -16.82 -3.54 8.24
N VAL A 394 -17.51 -4.58 8.70
CA VAL A 394 -18.01 -5.67 7.82
C VAL A 394 -19.05 -5.17 6.82
N THR A 395 -19.89 -4.20 7.20
CA THR A 395 -20.82 -3.54 6.28
C THR A 395 -20.07 -2.87 5.11
N GLU A 396 -18.96 -2.20 5.36
CA GLU A 396 -18.15 -1.58 4.31
C GLU A 396 -17.40 -2.61 3.48
N MET A 397 -16.95 -3.72 4.09
CA MET A 397 -16.39 -4.85 3.34
C MET A 397 -17.41 -5.41 2.34
N ARG A 398 -18.68 -5.55 2.74
CA ARG A 398 -19.73 -6.02 1.85
C ARG A 398 -19.93 -5.06 0.67
N ARG A 399 -19.95 -3.74 0.92
CA ARG A 399 -20.09 -2.75 -0.13
C ARG A 399 -18.90 -2.79 -1.12
N LEU A 400 -17.66 -2.84 -0.63
CA LEU A 400 -16.49 -3.00 -1.49
C LEU A 400 -16.55 -4.30 -2.29
N SER A 401 -16.92 -5.40 -1.65
CA SER A 401 -17.05 -6.70 -2.31
C SER A 401 -18.13 -6.70 -3.41
N GLU A 402 -19.21 -5.95 -3.22
CA GLU A 402 -20.23 -5.74 -4.26
C GLU A 402 -19.65 -4.99 -5.45
N VAL A 403 -18.85 -3.91 -5.23
CA VAL A 403 -18.17 -3.20 -6.32
C VAL A 403 -17.28 -4.14 -7.12
N LEU A 404 -16.40 -4.88 -6.43
CA LEU A 404 -15.47 -5.81 -7.07
C LEU A 404 -16.20 -6.90 -7.86
N ALA A 405 -17.29 -7.45 -7.30
CA ALA A 405 -18.10 -8.48 -7.96
C ALA A 405 -18.77 -7.95 -9.22
N ARG A 406 -19.35 -6.74 -9.17
CA ARG A 406 -19.99 -6.11 -10.34
C ARG A 406 -19.00 -5.92 -11.49
N VAL A 407 -17.78 -5.42 -11.22
CA VAL A 407 -16.78 -5.25 -12.27
C VAL A 407 -16.27 -6.59 -12.79
N ALA A 408 -16.06 -7.60 -11.91
CA ALA A 408 -15.63 -8.93 -12.33
C ALA A 408 -16.66 -9.60 -13.26
N VAL A 409 -17.96 -9.50 -12.94
CA VAL A 409 -19.02 -10.05 -13.79
C VAL A 409 -19.15 -9.24 -15.08
N ALA A 410 -19.13 -7.90 -15.03
CA ALA A 410 -19.18 -7.06 -16.23
C ALA A 410 -18.02 -7.40 -17.19
N ASN A 411 -16.81 -7.58 -16.69
CA ASN A 411 -15.66 -8.00 -17.50
C ASN A 411 -15.88 -9.34 -18.19
N SER A 412 -16.52 -10.30 -17.48
CA SER A 412 -16.72 -11.65 -18.00
C SER A 412 -17.89 -11.80 -18.99
N GLU A 413 -18.80 -10.84 -19.03
CA GLU A 413 -19.97 -10.82 -19.93
C GLU A 413 -19.72 -9.96 -21.19
N GLU A 414 -18.66 -9.17 -21.20
CA GLU A 414 -18.42 -8.19 -22.26
C GLU A 414 -17.80 -8.82 -23.51
N ASP A 415 -18.43 -8.59 -24.67
CA ASP A 415 -17.97 -9.09 -25.98
C ASP A 415 -17.04 -8.02 -26.63
N ARG A 416 -15.79 -7.91 -26.15
CA ARG A 416 -14.79 -6.98 -26.67
C ARG A 416 -13.58 -7.67 -27.23
#